data_890b3e1ba349aa3de22a1322c26d8416
#
_entry.id   890b3e1ba349aa3de22a1322c26d8416
#
_cell.length_a   1.000
_cell.length_b   1.000
_cell.length_c   1.000
_cell.angle_alpha   90.00
_cell.angle_beta   90.00
_cell.angle_gamma   90.00
#
_symmetry.space_group_name_H-M   'P 1'
#
loop_
_entity.id
_entity.type
_entity.pdbx_description
1 polymer ?
#
loop_
_entity_poly.entity_id
_entity_poly.type
_entity_poly.pdbx_seq_one_letter_code
_entity_poly.pdbx_strand_id
1 'polypeptide(L)'
;MEKVPMTAAGYSAMMDEVKHLKAVERPRIIRAIEEARSHGDLSENAEYHAAKEAQGWNEARVAELEDKISRADVIDVTKLSGDTVMFGAKVTLVDEDTEAKVAYQIVGDAEADVKKGQISISSPIARALIGKKKGDSVDVNTPGGGKSYEIEKISWS
;
A
#
# COMPACT_ATOMS: atom_id res chain seq x y z
N MET A 1 -12.87 17.20 -1.72
CA MET A 1 -12.32 15.83 -1.72
C MET A 1 -10.87 15.85 -1.27
N GLU A 2 -10.57 15.10 -0.26
CA GLU A 2 -9.21 15.03 0.30
C GLU A 2 -8.26 14.33 -0.66
N LYS A 3 -7.10 14.95 -0.92
CA LYS A 3 -6.06 14.36 -1.74
C LYS A 3 -5.24 13.35 -0.94
N VAL A 4 -4.86 12.26 -1.58
CA VAL A 4 -4.08 11.19 -0.97
C VAL A 4 -2.75 11.08 -1.71
N PRO A 5 -1.60 11.36 -1.04
CA PRO A 5 -0.31 11.22 -1.70
C PRO A 5 0.00 9.76 -2.00
N MET A 6 0.55 9.51 -3.19
CA MET A 6 1.01 8.17 -3.56
C MET A 6 2.11 8.29 -4.60
N THR A 7 2.93 7.24 -4.68
CA THR A 7 3.98 7.18 -5.69
C THR A 7 3.37 6.86 -7.05
N ALA A 8 4.08 7.20 -8.14
CA ALA A 8 3.65 6.84 -9.49
C ALA A 8 3.52 5.33 -9.63
N ALA A 9 4.42 4.56 -9.02
CA ALA A 9 4.37 3.10 -9.05
C ALA A 9 3.11 2.55 -8.35
N GLY A 10 2.77 3.10 -7.18
CA GLY A 10 1.57 2.69 -6.46
C GLY A 10 0.29 3.03 -7.21
N TYR A 11 0.24 4.20 -7.82
CA TYR A 11 -0.89 4.61 -8.65
C TYR A 11 -1.08 3.67 -9.85
N SER A 12 0.02 3.37 -10.55
CA SER A 12 0.00 2.44 -11.68
C SER A 12 -0.47 1.05 -11.27
N ALA A 13 0.01 0.54 -10.12
CA ALA A 13 -0.40 -0.77 -9.60
C ALA A 13 -1.90 -0.81 -9.31
N MET A 14 -2.46 0.26 -8.74
CA MET A 14 -3.91 0.34 -8.49
C MET A 14 -4.72 0.36 -9.78
N MET A 15 -4.25 1.11 -10.78
CA MET A 15 -4.90 1.15 -12.09
C MET A 15 -4.91 -0.24 -12.73
N ASP A 16 -3.79 -0.96 -12.66
CA ASP A 16 -3.68 -2.31 -13.20
C ASP A 16 -4.60 -3.29 -12.46
N GLU A 17 -4.68 -3.18 -11.14
CA GLU A 17 -5.56 -4.02 -10.34
C GLU A 17 -7.04 -3.81 -10.72
N VAL A 18 -7.49 -2.56 -10.84
CA VAL A 18 -8.86 -2.25 -11.25
C VAL A 18 -9.16 -2.82 -12.62
N LYS A 19 -8.22 -2.67 -13.55
CA LYS A 19 -8.37 -3.21 -14.89
C LYS A 19 -8.55 -4.73 -14.87
N HIS A 20 -7.73 -5.43 -14.08
CA HIS A 20 -7.81 -6.88 -13.91
C HIS A 20 -9.16 -7.30 -13.31
N LEU A 21 -9.60 -6.64 -12.24
CA LEU A 21 -10.84 -6.97 -11.56
C LEU A 21 -12.07 -6.77 -12.47
N LYS A 22 -12.03 -5.78 -13.34
CA LYS A 22 -13.14 -5.50 -14.27
C LYS A 22 -13.09 -6.35 -15.54
N ALA A 23 -11.90 -6.60 -16.10
CA ALA A 23 -11.74 -7.26 -17.38
C ALA A 23 -11.61 -8.79 -17.27
N VAL A 24 -11.08 -9.29 -16.16
CA VAL A 24 -10.81 -10.71 -15.96
C VAL A 24 -11.68 -11.31 -14.86
N GLU A 25 -11.62 -10.78 -13.66
CA GLU A 25 -12.32 -11.36 -12.50
C GLU A 25 -13.84 -11.22 -12.61
N ARG A 26 -14.33 -10.04 -12.99
CA ARG A 26 -15.77 -9.82 -13.09
C ARG A 26 -16.44 -10.79 -14.08
N PRO A 27 -15.94 -10.94 -15.34
CA PRO A 27 -16.53 -11.92 -16.26
C PRO A 27 -16.41 -13.36 -15.76
N ARG A 28 -15.31 -13.72 -15.11
CA ARG A 28 -15.11 -15.06 -14.56
C ARG A 28 -16.16 -15.37 -13.49
N ILE A 29 -16.41 -14.41 -12.60
CA ILE A 29 -17.39 -14.56 -11.52
C ILE A 29 -18.81 -14.66 -12.10
N ILE A 30 -19.15 -13.84 -13.11
CA ILE A 30 -20.45 -13.89 -13.78
C ILE A 30 -20.68 -15.26 -14.38
N ARG A 31 -19.68 -15.85 -15.04
CA ARG A 31 -19.78 -17.20 -15.60
C ARG A 31 -19.98 -18.24 -14.49
N ALA A 32 -19.28 -18.08 -13.36
CA ALA A 32 -19.45 -18.99 -12.21
C ALA A 32 -20.87 -18.93 -11.64
N ILE A 33 -21.48 -17.74 -11.59
CA ILE A 33 -22.87 -17.57 -11.14
C ILE A 33 -23.83 -18.28 -12.11
N GLU A 34 -23.65 -18.07 -13.40
CA GLU A 34 -24.49 -18.70 -14.42
C GLU A 34 -24.41 -20.23 -14.37
N GLU A 35 -23.20 -20.77 -14.24
CA GLU A 35 -22.98 -22.19 -14.11
C GLU A 35 -23.65 -22.74 -12.85
N ALA A 36 -23.46 -22.07 -11.72
CA ALA A 36 -24.07 -22.51 -10.46
C ALA A 36 -25.59 -22.52 -10.52
N ARG A 37 -26.20 -21.51 -11.17
CA ARG A 37 -27.66 -21.44 -11.36
C ARG A 37 -28.20 -22.62 -12.15
N SER A 38 -27.41 -23.17 -13.07
CA SER A 38 -27.83 -24.30 -13.88
C SER A 38 -27.98 -25.58 -13.07
N HIS A 39 -27.46 -25.65 -11.84
CA HIS A 39 -27.54 -26.83 -10.97
C HIS A 39 -28.86 -26.92 -10.15
N GLY A 40 -29.75 -25.94 -10.25
CA GLY A 40 -31.09 -26.03 -9.65
C GLY A 40 -31.31 -25.09 -8.46
N ASP A 41 -31.75 -25.64 -7.32
CA ASP A 41 -32.20 -24.88 -6.17
C ASP A 41 -31.14 -23.92 -5.63
N LEU A 42 -31.41 -22.60 -5.76
CA LEU A 42 -30.46 -21.56 -5.35
C LEU A 42 -30.32 -21.44 -3.83
N SER A 43 -31.37 -21.76 -3.06
CA SER A 43 -31.34 -21.58 -1.61
C SER A 43 -30.37 -22.53 -0.92
N GLU A 44 -30.10 -23.71 -1.50
CA GLU A 44 -29.21 -24.72 -0.94
C GLU A 44 -27.93 -24.92 -1.79
N ASN A 45 -27.76 -24.08 -2.82
CA ASN A 45 -26.66 -24.19 -3.76
C ASN A 45 -25.43 -23.46 -3.22
N ALA A 46 -24.50 -24.20 -2.62
CA ALA A 46 -23.28 -23.64 -2.04
C ALA A 46 -22.38 -22.95 -3.09
N GLU A 47 -22.34 -23.49 -4.31
CA GLU A 47 -21.56 -22.89 -5.41
C GLU A 47 -22.12 -21.54 -5.81
N TYR A 48 -23.46 -21.41 -5.86
CA TYR A 48 -24.14 -20.16 -6.15
C TYR A 48 -23.83 -19.11 -5.07
N HIS A 49 -23.96 -19.47 -3.80
CA HIS A 49 -23.71 -18.55 -2.70
C HIS A 49 -22.25 -18.10 -2.67
N ALA A 50 -21.29 -19.02 -2.90
CA ALA A 50 -19.88 -18.69 -2.97
C ALA A 50 -19.58 -17.72 -4.13
N ALA A 51 -20.17 -17.94 -5.30
CA ALA A 51 -19.98 -17.07 -6.45
C ALA A 51 -20.58 -15.68 -6.22
N LYS A 52 -21.75 -15.59 -5.57
CA LYS A 52 -22.36 -14.29 -5.21
C LYS A 52 -21.52 -13.54 -4.19
N GLU A 53 -20.94 -14.24 -3.22
CA GLU A 53 -20.04 -13.64 -2.26
C GLU A 53 -18.77 -13.10 -2.94
N ALA A 54 -18.19 -13.88 -3.85
CA ALA A 54 -17.04 -13.45 -4.63
C ALA A 54 -17.36 -12.20 -5.45
N GLN A 55 -18.57 -12.11 -6.01
CA GLN A 55 -19.02 -10.92 -6.74
C GLN A 55 -19.04 -9.69 -5.82
N GLY A 56 -19.59 -9.85 -4.62
CA GLY A 56 -19.63 -8.76 -3.65
C GLY A 56 -18.25 -8.26 -3.27
N TRP A 57 -17.32 -9.16 -3.00
CA TRP A 57 -15.93 -8.81 -2.68
C TRP A 57 -15.25 -8.08 -3.84
N ASN A 58 -15.44 -8.59 -5.07
CA ASN A 58 -14.84 -7.99 -6.26
C ASN A 58 -15.34 -6.57 -6.51
N GLU A 59 -16.67 -6.37 -6.44
CA GLU A 59 -17.25 -5.03 -6.67
C GLU A 59 -16.87 -4.06 -5.56
N ALA A 60 -16.79 -4.51 -4.31
CA ALA A 60 -16.36 -3.68 -3.20
C ALA A 60 -14.89 -3.23 -3.38
N ARG A 61 -14.04 -4.15 -3.83
CA ARG A 61 -12.62 -3.82 -4.07
C ARG A 61 -12.46 -2.83 -5.22
N VAL A 62 -13.23 -3.01 -6.31
CA VAL A 62 -13.23 -2.07 -7.43
C VAL A 62 -13.63 -0.67 -6.95
N ALA A 63 -14.71 -0.57 -6.17
CA ALA A 63 -15.17 0.73 -5.66
C ALA A 63 -14.14 1.39 -4.77
N GLU A 64 -13.49 0.63 -3.89
CA GLU A 64 -12.45 1.11 -3.00
C GLU A 64 -11.26 1.68 -3.79
N LEU A 65 -10.79 0.92 -4.78
CA LEU A 65 -9.65 1.35 -5.61
C LEU A 65 -10.00 2.55 -6.47
N GLU A 66 -11.19 2.58 -7.06
CA GLU A 66 -11.61 3.73 -7.87
C GLU A 66 -11.72 5.00 -7.06
N ASP A 67 -12.18 4.90 -5.80
CA ASP A 67 -12.20 6.04 -4.88
C ASP A 67 -10.78 6.56 -4.60
N LYS A 68 -9.85 5.66 -4.29
CA LYS A 68 -8.45 6.04 -4.02
C LYS A 68 -7.79 6.65 -5.25
N ILE A 69 -8.03 6.08 -6.43
CA ILE A 69 -7.51 6.61 -7.69
C ILE A 69 -8.04 8.03 -7.94
N SER A 70 -9.31 8.26 -7.69
CA SER A 70 -9.92 9.58 -7.91
C SER A 70 -9.35 10.67 -7.00
N ARG A 71 -8.85 10.28 -5.83
CA ARG A 71 -8.27 11.21 -4.85
C ARG A 71 -6.74 11.25 -4.89
N ALA A 72 -6.12 10.53 -5.83
CA ALA A 72 -4.66 10.41 -5.89
C ALA A 72 -3.97 11.73 -6.18
N ASP A 73 -2.97 12.04 -5.38
CA ASP A 73 -1.98 13.07 -5.65
C ASP A 73 -0.68 12.33 -5.96
N VAL A 74 -0.42 12.12 -7.25
CA VAL A 74 0.69 11.27 -7.69
C VAL A 74 2.00 12.04 -7.65
N ILE A 75 2.96 11.50 -6.92
CA ILE A 75 4.27 12.10 -6.75
C ILE A 75 5.32 11.22 -7.44
N ASP A 76 6.06 11.80 -8.38
CA ASP A 76 7.16 11.11 -9.04
C ASP A 76 8.41 11.24 -8.19
N VAL A 77 8.72 10.19 -7.44
CA VAL A 77 9.85 10.17 -6.51
C VAL A 77 11.20 10.24 -7.21
N THR A 78 11.27 9.86 -8.49
CA THR A 78 12.52 9.92 -9.26
C THR A 78 12.96 11.37 -9.53
N LYS A 79 12.04 12.31 -9.41
CA LYS A 79 12.33 13.75 -9.60
C LYS A 79 12.67 14.46 -8.30
N LEU A 80 12.62 13.73 -7.19
CA LEU A 80 12.94 14.29 -5.88
C LEU A 80 14.43 14.08 -5.57
N SER A 81 15.00 15.00 -4.82
CA SER A 81 16.37 14.92 -4.39
C SER A 81 16.54 15.70 -3.09
N GLY A 82 17.71 15.54 -2.46
CA GLY A 82 18.04 16.25 -1.26
C GLY A 82 18.43 15.34 -0.11
N ASP A 83 18.75 15.95 1.03
CA ASP A 83 19.22 15.25 2.22
C ASP A 83 18.21 15.24 3.38
N THR A 84 17.01 15.72 3.12
CA THR A 84 15.92 15.74 4.10
C THR A 84 14.90 14.67 3.76
N VAL A 85 14.49 13.90 4.77
CA VAL A 85 13.49 12.85 4.59
C VAL A 85 12.13 13.45 4.29
N MET A 86 11.53 13.05 3.19
CA MET A 86 10.19 13.46 2.77
C MET A 86 9.47 12.27 2.18
N PHE A 87 8.21 12.47 1.78
CA PHE A 87 7.43 11.43 1.09
C PHE A 87 8.24 10.88 -0.09
N GLY A 88 8.23 9.56 -0.22
CA GLY A 88 8.94 8.87 -1.31
C GLY A 88 10.40 8.55 -1.00
N ALA A 89 10.97 9.10 0.06
CA ALA A 89 12.36 8.84 0.41
C ALA A 89 12.56 7.38 0.82
N LYS A 90 13.67 6.81 0.36
CA LYS A 90 14.15 5.52 0.85
C LYS A 90 15.25 5.80 1.89
N VAL A 91 14.99 5.41 3.12
CA VAL A 91 15.86 5.74 4.26
C VAL A 91 16.51 4.47 4.80
N THR A 92 17.83 4.46 4.88
CA THR A 92 18.57 3.38 5.52
C THR A 92 18.85 3.78 6.96
N LEU A 93 18.37 2.96 7.89
CA LEU A 93 18.47 3.20 9.33
C LEU A 93 19.41 2.19 9.97
N VAL A 94 20.17 2.64 10.96
CA VAL A 94 21.01 1.77 11.78
C VAL A 94 20.46 1.80 13.21
N ASP A 95 20.10 0.63 13.74
CA ASP A 95 19.67 0.49 15.14
C ASP A 95 20.86 0.82 16.03
N GLU A 96 20.73 1.82 16.89
CA GLU A 96 21.83 2.28 17.73
C GLU A 96 22.27 1.25 18.78
N ASP A 97 21.39 0.31 19.15
CA ASP A 97 21.69 -0.70 20.15
C ASP A 97 22.34 -1.95 19.51
N THR A 98 21.80 -2.42 18.39
CA THR A 98 22.22 -3.69 17.78
C THR A 98 23.11 -3.50 16.55
N GLU A 99 23.21 -2.28 16.04
CA GLU A 99 23.92 -1.94 14.79
C GLU A 99 23.32 -2.60 13.55
N ALA A 100 22.16 -3.23 13.67
CA ALA A 100 21.46 -3.81 12.54
C ALA A 100 20.94 -2.71 11.61
N LYS A 101 21.02 -2.96 10.30
CA LYS A 101 20.53 -2.01 9.28
C LYS A 101 19.19 -2.45 8.72
N VAL A 102 18.34 -1.48 8.47
CA VAL A 102 17.05 -1.68 7.82
C VAL A 102 16.76 -0.52 6.87
N ALA A 103 16.16 -0.79 5.74
CA ALA A 103 15.80 0.24 4.77
C ALA A 103 14.28 0.30 4.63
N TYR A 104 13.73 1.51 4.68
CA TYR A 104 12.32 1.75 4.49
C TYR A 104 12.09 2.83 3.44
N GLN A 105 11.06 2.66 2.64
CA GLN A 105 10.58 3.72 1.74
C GLN A 105 9.26 4.26 2.29
N ILE A 106 9.14 5.58 2.34
CA ILE A 106 7.91 6.23 2.81
C ILE A 106 6.97 6.39 1.62
N VAL A 107 5.82 5.73 1.69
CA VAL A 107 4.83 5.68 0.62
C VAL A 107 3.44 6.06 1.15
N GLY A 108 2.45 6.10 0.27
CA GLY A 108 1.07 6.37 0.67
C GLY A 108 0.46 5.21 1.46
N ASP A 109 -0.59 5.49 2.24
CA ASP A 109 -1.26 4.50 3.08
C ASP A 109 -1.73 3.29 2.27
N ALA A 110 -2.24 3.53 1.05
CA ALA A 110 -2.81 2.47 0.22
C ALA A 110 -1.76 1.53 -0.36
N GLU A 111 -0.51 1.96 -0.48
CA GLU A 111 0.56 1.17 -1.09
C GLU A 111 1.56 0.60 -0.09
N ALA A 112 1.41 0.92 1.20
CA ALA A 112 2.33 0.48 2.24
C ALA A 112 2.33 -1.05 2.39
N ASP A 113 3.52 -1.63 2.46
CA ASP A 113 3.72 -3.06 2.68
C ASP A 113 5.05 -3.24 3.42
N VAL A 114 4.94 -3.47 4.72
CA VAL A 114 6.11 -3.59 5.62
C VAL A 114 7.03 -4.72 5.17
N LYS A 115 6.48 -5.80 4.62
CA LYS A 115 7.29 -6.92 4.12
C LYS A 115 8.20 -6.52 2.97
N LYS A 116 7.81 -5.51 2.21
CA LYS A 116 8.60 -4.96 1.09
C LYS A 116 9.41 -3.73 1.51
N GLY A 117 9.43 -3.41 2.80
CA GLY A 117 10.11 -2.22 3.28
C GLY A 117 9.39 -0.91 2.96
N GLN A 118 8.11 -0.96 2.66
CA GLN A 118 7.29 0.22 2.35
C GLN A 118 6.43 0.57 3.55
N ILE A 119 6.70 1.73 4.16
CA ILE A 119 5.97 2.20 5.33
C ILE A 119 5.04 3.35 4.95
N SER A 120 3.88 3.39 5.60
CA SER A 120 2.92 4.45 5.37
C SER A 120 3.44 5.78 5.90
N ILE A 121 3.18 6.86 5.15
CA ILE A 121 3.50 8.22 5.58
C ILE A 121 2.85 8.57 6.93
N SER A 122 1.73 7.93 7.26
CA SER A 122 1.03 8.16 8.52
C SER A 122 1.54 7.29 9.67
N SER A 123 2.45 6.34 9.42
CA SER A 123 2.99 5.47 10.46
C SER A 123 3.86 6.23 11.45
N PRO A 124 3.95 5.75 12.71
CA PRO A 124 4.79 6.41 13.72
C PRO A 124 6.25 6.55 13.30
N ILE A 125 6.82 5.53 12.65
CA ILE A 125 8.21 5.59 12.22
C ILE A 125 8.40 6.60 11.08
N ALA A 126 7.49 6.67 10.12
CA ALA A 126 7.56 7.66 9.05
C ALA A 126 7.44 9.07 9.59
N ARG A 127 6.53 9.30 10.53
CA ARG A 127 6.37 10.62 11.17
C ARG A 127 7.62 11.06 11.94
N ALA A 128 8.31 10.11 12.58
CA ALA A 128 9.55 10.40 13.29
C ALA A 128 10.68 10.75 12.31
N LEU A 129 10.69 10.17 11.12
CA LEU A 129 11.76 10.37 10.13
C LEU A 129 11.57 11.63 9.30
N ILE A 130 10.33 11.99 8.94
CA ILE A 130 10.06 13.13 8.06
C ILE A 130 10.64 14.42 8.64
N GLY A 131 11.38 15.14 7.81
CA GLY A 131 12.05 16.38 8.22
C GLY A 131 13.43 16.19 8.77
N LYS A 132 13.87 14.95 8.99
CA LYS A 132 15.21 14.64 9.48
C LYS A 132 16.20 14.52 8.34
N LYS A 133 17.48 14.56 8.67
CA LYS A 133 18.57 14.52 7.70
C LYS A 133 19.50 13.35 7.96
N LYS A 134 20.33 13.03 6.98
CA LYS A 134 21.40 12.06 7.13
C LYS A 134 22.26 12.43 8.36
N GLY A 135 22.53 11.45 9.19
CA GLY A 135 23.29 11.61 10.43
C GLY A 135 22.45 11.91 11.66
N ASP A 136 21.18 12.24 11.49
CA ASP A 136 20.28 12.50 12.62
C ASP A 136 19.90 11.19 13.30
N SER A 137 19.72 11.26 14.63
CA SER A 137 19.16 10.17 15.42
C SER A 137 17.67 10.40 15.62
N VAL A 138 16.87 9.34 15.52
CA VAL A 138 15.43 9.39 15.76
C VAL A 138 15.04 8.34 16.79
N ASP A 139 14.10 8.69 17.65
CA ASP A 139 13.51 7.75 18.61
C ASP A 139 12.12 7.37 18.13
N VAL A 140 11.87 6.05 18.08
CA VAL A 140 10.59 5.51 17.60
C VAL A 140 10.00 4.62 18.69
N ASN A 141 8.74 4.87 19.04
CA ASN A 141 8.00 3.99 19.93
C ASN A 141 7.43 2.82 19.13
N THR A 142 7.81 1.60 19.49
CA THR A 142 7.30 0.39 18.86
C THR A 142 6.56 -0.46 19.89
N PRO A 143 5.73 -1.42 19.44
CA PRO A 143 5.07 -2.33 20.38
C PRO A 143 6.04 -3.11 21.29
N GLY A 144 7.27 -3.31 20.84
CA GLY A 144 8.33 -3.97 21.60
C GLY A 144 9.14 -3.04 22.47
N GLY A 145 8.76 -1.75 22.59
CA GLY A 145 9.49 -0.73 23.33
C GLY A 145 10.08 0.35 22.44
N GLY A 146 10.76 1.31 23.03
CA GLY A 146 11.43 2.39 22.30
C GLY A 146 12.68 1.90 21.58
N LYS A 147 12.88 2.38 20.36
CA LYS A 147 14.10 2.11 19.59
C LYS A 147 14.68 3.41 19.07
N SER A 148 16.01 3.49 19.04
CA SER A 148 16.73 4.64 18.49
C SER A 148 17.47 4.21 17.23
N TYR A 149 17.33 5.02 16.18
CA TYR A 149 17.96 4.77 14.90
C TYR A 149 18.76 5.98 14.46
N GLU A 150 19.88 5.72 13.77
CA GLU A 150 20.61 6.76 13.06
C GLU A 150 20.29 6.67 11.57
N ILE A 151 20.05 7.80 10.94
CA ILE A 151 19.83 7.86 9.49
C ILE A 151 21.17 7.79 8.79
N GLU A 152 21.47 6.64 8.17
CA GLU A 152 22.73 6.41 7.47
C GLU A 152 22.70 6.95 6.06
N LYS A 153 21.60 6.79 5.35
CA LYS A 153 21.49 7.15 3.95
C LYS A 153 20.05 7.51 3.57
N ILE A 154 19.92 8.50 2.70
CA ILE A 154 18.65 8.87 2.09
C ILE A 154 18.81 8.77 0.58
N SER A 155 17.92 8.04 -0.09
CA SER A 155 17.94 7.90 -1.55
C SER A 155 16.54 8.08 -2.14
N TRP A 156 16.51 8.35 -3.43
CA TRP A 156 15.29 8.63 -4.18
C TRP A 156 15.28 7.75 -5.42
N SER A 157 14.53 6.66 -5.38
CA SER A 157 14.48 5.75 -6.52
C SER A 157 13.14 5.06 -6.66
#